data_1d55b483072a9a692343571a5e757fe4
#
_entry.id   1d55b483072a9a692343571a5e757fe4
#
_cell.length_a   1.000
_cell.length_b   1.000
_cell.length_c   1.000
_cell.angle_alpha   90.00
_cell.angle_beta   90.00
_cell.angle_gamma   90.00
#
_symmetry.space_group_name_H-M   'P 1'
#
loop_
_entity.id
_entity.type
_entity.pdbx_description
1 polymer ?
#
loop_
_entity_poly.entity_id
_entity_poly.type
_entity_poly.pdbx_seq_one_letter_code
_entity_poly.pdbx_strand_id
1 'polypeptide(L)'
;DNVSIVDFLKRRGRDKSKINIFPCASLTKNTEGTNMTEFGLLQNKGIIAFTDGVKTIQNPRLMSRIMNSAKDLGSLIMQHAEDYELAKNGMINSGIIASKLGLSGIPEIAERILIERDLTLLEKVKCRYHISQLSSQKSVEVIKSRKEIVKFTCGVSINNLSLNENDIGDFKTFL
;
A
#
# COMPACT_ATOMS: atom_id res chain seq x y z
N ASP A 1 -12.47 4.29 9.07
CA ASP A 1 -11.61 5.14 9.90
C ASP A 1 -12.15 5.38 11.30
N ASN A 2 -13.34 4.85 11.65
CA ASN A 2 -13.91 4.94 12.98
C ASN A 2 -14.52 3.62 13.46
N VAL A 3 -14.72 3.52 14.76
CA VAL A 3 -15.21 2.31 15.46
C VAL A 3 -16.59 1.89 14.98
N SER A 4 -17.50 2.83 14.72
CA SER A 4 -18.86 2.53 14.30
C SER A 4 -18.91 1.83 12.93
N ILE A 5 -18.06 2.25 12.01
CA ILE A 5 -17.94 1.59 10.69
C ILE A 5 -17.38 0.17 10.84
N VAL A 6 -16.35 -0.03 11.67
CA VAL A 6 -15.81 -1.38 11.94
C VAL A 6 -16.88 -2.29 12.52
N ASP A 7 -17.62 -1.84 13.53
CA ASP A 7 -18.71 -2.61 14.15
C ASP A 7 -19.83 -2.92 13.14
N PHE A 8 -20.17 -1.96 12.28
CA PHE A 8 -21.15 -2.16 11.21
C PHE A 8 -20.67 -3.25 10.21
N LEU A 9 -19.42 -3.16 9.73
CA LEU A 9 -18.87 -4.13 8.77
C LEU A 9 -18.81 -5.53 9.36
N LYS A 10 -18.36 -5.68 10.61
CA LYS A 10 -18.31 -6.98 11.30
C LYS A 10 -19.70 -7.60 11.48
N ARG A 11 -20.67 -6.80 11.94
CA ARG A 11 -22.06 -7.25 12.06
C ARG A 11 -22.65 -7.64 10.71
N ARG A 12 -22.49 -6.80 9.69
CA ARG A 12 -22.97 -7.09 8.34
C ARG A 12 -22.34 -8.34 7.75
N GLY A 13 -21.04 -8.51 7.96
CA GLY A 13 -20.29 -9.70 7.55
C GLY A 13 -20.85 -10.96 8.19
N ARG A 14 -21.02 -10.95 9.52
CA ARG A 14 -21.59 -12.08 10.24
C ARG A 14 -23.02 -12.43 9.78
N ASP A 15 -23.86 -11.40 9.57
CA ASP A 15 -25.30 -11.60 9.33
C ASP A 15 -25.63 -11.91 7.86
N LYS A 16 -24.77 -11.52 6.90
CA LYS A 16 -25.05 -11.60 5.46
C LYS A 16 -24.04 -12.39 4.64
N SER A 17 -22.89 -12.73 5.20
CA SER A 17 -21.81 -13.42 4.46
C SER A 17 -21.78 -14.91 4.81
N LYS A 18 -21.42 -15.73 3.80
CA LYS A 18 -21.12 -17.16 3.97
C LYS A 18 -19.63 -17.44 4.25
N ILE A 19 -18.82 -16.40 4.25
CA ILE A 19 -17.38 -16.48 4.49
C ILE A 19 -16.98 -15.59 5.67
N ASN A 20 -15.82 -15.84 6.25
CA ASN A 20 -15.26 -14.97 7.28
C ASN A 20 -14.80 -13.64 6.67
N ILE A 21 -15.19 -12.52 7.30
CA ILE A 21 -14.79 -11.18 6.90
C ILE A 21 -13.92 -10.57 8.00
N PHE A 22 -12.71 -10.19 7.63
CA PHE A 22 -11.71 -9.55 8.49
C PHE A 22 -11.46 -8.11 8.01
N PRO A 23 -12.04 -7.10 8.66
CA PRO A 23 -11.89 -5.72 8.23
C PRO A 23 -10.49 -5.19 8.52
N CYS A 24 -9.97 -4.37 7.61
CA CYS A 24 -8.87 -3.47 7.85
C CYS A 24 -9.41 -2.08 8.24
N ALA A 25 -8.64 -1.33 9.02
CA ALA A 25 -8.92 0.08 9.30
C ALA A 25 -7.99 0.99 8.48
N SER A 26 -8.37 2.26 8.30
CA SER A 26 -7.51 3.21 7.63
C SER A 26 -6.37 3.69 8.52
N LEU A 27 -5.21 3.98 7.91
CA LEU A 27 -4.06 4.62 8.54
C LEU A 27 -4.37 6.06 8.92
N THR A 28 -5.09 6.75 8.03
CA THR A 28 -5.43 8.16 8.22
C THR A 28 -6.94 8.41 8.14
N LYS A 29 -7.40 9.49 8.79
CA LYS A 29 -8.79 9.92 8.74
C LYS A 29 -9.18 10.21 7.30
N ASN A 30 -10.32 9.71 6.86
CA ASN A 30 -10.83 9.78 5.49
C ASN A 30 -9.86 9.30 4.39
N THR A 31 -8.82 8.56 4.78
CA THR A 31 -7.72 8.17 3.87
C THR A 31 -7.08 9.37 3.15
N GLU A 32 -6.90 10.49 3.84
CA GLU A 32 -6.37 11.75 3.27
C GLU A 32 -4.85 11.88 3.41
N GLY A 33 -4.18 10.97 4.13
CA GLY A 33 -2.74 11.01 4.32
C GLY A 33 -2.23 12.15 5.21
N THR A 34 -3.12 12.79 5.99
CA THR A 34 -2.78 13.97 6.81
C THR A 34 -2.82 13.70 8.30
N ASN A 35 -3.90 13.12 8.80
CA ASN A 35 -4.14 12.88 10.22
C ASN A 35 -4.32 11.39 10.51
N MET A 36 -3.53 10.85 11.42
CA MET A 36 -3.62 9.46 11.86
C MET A 36 -4.97 9.16 12.51
N THR A 37 -5.50 7.94 12.29
CA THR A 37 -6.70 7.45 12.98
C THR A 37 -6.40 7.03 14.43
N GLU A 38 -7.45 6.71 15.19
CA GLU A 38 -7.36 6.26 16.58
C GLU A 38 -6.99 4.76 16.65
N PHE A 39 -5.71 4.45 16.41
CA PHE A 39 -5.19 3.08 16.30
C PHE A 39 -5.62 2.17 17.45
N GLY A 40 -5.47 2.63 18.70
CA GLY A 40 -5.81 1.83 19.86
C GLY A 40 -7.29 1.44 19.92
N LEU A 41 -8.20 2.39 19.63
CA LEU A 41 -9.64 2.12 19.61
C LEU A 41 -10.02 1.14 18.50
N LEU A 42 -9.43 1.30 17.31
CA LEU A 42 -9.69 0.44 16.16
C LEU A 42 -9.11 -0.96 16.38
N GLN A 43 -7.89 -1.07 16.93
CA GLN A 43 -7.25 -2.35 17.25
C GLN A 43 -8.11 -3.19 18.22
N ASN A 44 -8.68 -2.56 19.25
CA ASN A 44 -9.57 -3.22 20.22
C ASN A 44 -10.86 -3.78 19.58
N LYS A 45 -11.22 -3.34 18.39
CA LYS A 45 -12.34 -3.89 17.61
C LYS A 45 -11.99 -5.11 16.77
N GLY A 46 -10.75 -5.61 16.89
CA GLY A 46 -10.30 -6.83 16.23
C GLY A 46 -10.16 -6.67 14.72
N ILE A 47 -9.64 -5.54 14.27
CA ILE A 47 -9.15 -5.37 12.90
C ILE A 47 -7.83 -6.14 12.74
N ILE A 48 -7.50 -6.54 11.52
CA ILE A 48 -6.30 -7.35 11.24
C ILE A 48 -5.13 -6.52 10.74
N ALA A 49 -5.38 -5.38 10.12
CA ALA A 49 -4.36 -4.49 9.57
C ALA A 49 -4.88 -3.06 9.41
N PHE A 50 -3.95 -2.14 9.22
CA PHE A 50 -4.21 -0.75 8.85
C PHE A 50 -3.71 -0.46 7.44
N THR A 51 -4.54 0.20 6.62
CA THR A 51 -4.20 0.56 5.24
C THR A 51 -5.08 1.70 4.74
N ASP A 52 -4.53 2.60 3.94
CA ASP A 52 -5.32 3.59 3.20
C ASP A 52 -5.68 3.10 1.78
N GLY A 53 -5.57 1.78 1.56
CA GLY A 53 -5.89 1.14 0.28
C GLY A 53 -4.86 1.47 -0.79
N VAL A 54 -5.31 2.07 -1.88
CA VAL A 54 -4.44 2.49 -2.99
C VAL A 54 -3.74 3.83 -2.74
N LYS A 55 -4.09 4.55 -1.68
CA LYS A 55 -3.43 5.80 -1.33
C LYS A 55 -2.19 5.55 -0.48
N THR A 56 -1.11 6.20 -0.82
CA THR A 56 0.17 6.10 -0.10
C THR A 56 0.33 7.25 0.88
N ILE A 57 0.84 6.97 2.07
CA ILE A 57 1.26 8.02 3.00
C ILE A 57 2.51 8.72 2.46
N GLN A 58 2.35 9.90 1.90
CA GLN A 58 3.44 10.67 1.28
C GLN A 58 4.39 11.29 2.32
N ASN A 59 3.86 11.77 3.44
CA ASN A 59 4.63 12.46 4.47
C ASN A 59 5.46 11.46 5.32
N PRO A 60 6.82 11.51 5.29
CA PRO A 60 7.66 10.57 6.02
C PRO A 60 7.55 10.73 7.55
N ARG A 61 7.29 11.95 8.05
CA ARG A 61 7.10 12.20 9.49
C ARG A 61 5.81 11.54 9.99
N LEU A 62 4.74 11.64 9.21
CA LEU A 62 3.48 10.98 9.53
C LEU A 62 3.66 9.45 9.48
N MET A 63 4.31 8.92 8.45
CA MET A 63 4.59 7.48 8.34
C MET A 63 5.42 6.95 9.52
N SER A 64 6.44 7.67 9.93
CA SER A 64 7.23 7.32 11.13
C SER A 64 6.37 7.27 12.41
N ARG A 65 5.45 8.22 12.59
CA ARG A 65 4.51 8.23 13.74
C ARG A 65 3.56 7.04 13.69
N ILE A 66 2.99 6.75 12.52
CA ILE A 66 2.12 5.59 12.27
C ILE A 66 2.85 4.29 12.61
N MET A 67 4.08 4.12 12.13
CA MET A 67 4.89 2.94 12.40
C MET A 67 5.19 2.76 13.91
N ASN A 68 5.49 3.83 14.63
CA ASN A 68 5.69 3.75 16.08
C ASN A 68 4.42 3.32 16.81
N SER A 69 3.28 3.93 16.50
CA SER A 69 1.99 3.54 17.10
C SER A 69 1.62 2.09 16.76
N ALA A 70 1.86 1.64 15.53
CA ALA A 70 1.63 0.26 15.12
C ALA A 70 2.54 -0.74 15.87
N LYS A 71 3.82 -0.36 16.10
CA LYS A 71 4.74 -1.16 16.90
C LYS A 71 4.23 -1.38 18.32
N ASP A 72 3.84 -0.30 19.00
CA ASP A 72 3.39 -0.36 20.39
C ASP A 72 2.13 -1.23 20.56
N LEU A 73 1.29 -1.30 19.53
CA LEU A 73 0.05 -2.09 19.51
C LEU A 73 0.20 -3.47 18.86
N GLY A 74 1.37 -3.80 18.29
CA GLY A 74 1.56 -5.02 17.51
C GLY A 74 0.76 -5.09 16.21
N SER A 75 0.28 -3.94 15.71
CA SER A 75 -0.58 -3.84 14.52
C SER A 75 0.22 -4.04 13.23
N LEU A 76 -0.43 -4.60 12.21
CA LEU A 76 0.12 -4.71 10.86
C LEU A 76 -0.22 -3.46 10.05
N ILE A 77 0.78 -2.85 9.44
CA ILE A 77 0.61 -1.82 8.41
C ILE A 77 0.70 -2.48 7.04
N MET A 78 -0.25 -2.18 6.16
CA MET A 78 -0.21 -2.55 4.75
C MET A 78 -0.21 -1.28 3.91
N GLN A 79 0.81 -1.07 3.08
CA GLN A 79 0.93 0.11 2.25
C GLN A 79 1.13 -0.25 0.78
N HIS A 80 0.34 0.37 -0.08
CA HIS A 80 0.63 0.50 -1.50
C HIS A 80 1.66 1.62 -1.66
N ALA A 81 2.84 1.31 -2.21
CA ALA A 81 3.94 2.26 -2.28
C ALA A 81 3.97 2.92 -3.65
N GLU A 82 3.55 4.18 -3.71
CA GLU A 82 3.58 4.98 -4.93
C GLU A 82 3.72 6.47 -4.58
N ASP A 83 4.74 7.13 -5.11
CA ASP A 83 4.89 8.57 -4.98
C ASP A 83 3.87 9.28 -5.86
N TYR A 84 3.00 10.06 -5.22
CA TYR A 84 1.87 10.71 -5.89
C TYR A 84 2.31 11.72 -6.96
N GLU A 85 3.34 12.52 -6.69
CA GLU A 85 3.75 13.56 -7.65
C GLU A 85 4.45 12.95 -8.88
N LEU A 86 5.18 11.86 -8.71
CA LEU A 86 5.80 11.14 -9.81
C LEU A 86 4.79 10.33 -10.64
N ALA A 87 3.76 9.78 -10.00
CA ALA A 87 2.73 8.97 -10.67
C ALA A 87 1.57 9.79 -11.24
N LYS A 88 1.43 11.05 -10.82
CA LYS A 88 0.31 11.93 -11.17
C LYS A 88 0.10 12.03 -12.67
N ASN A 89 -1.16 11.82 -13.08
CA ASN A 89 -1.59 11.81 -14.48
C ASN A 89 -0.91 10.71 -15.34
N GLY A 90 -0.20 9.77 -14.74
CA GLY A 90 0.33 8.61 -15.46
C GLY A 90 -0.78 7.61 -15.78
N MET A 91 -0.69 6.99 -16.95
CA MET A 91 -1.71 6.06 -17.46
C MET A 91 -1.13 4.69 -17.77
N ILE A 92 0.19 4.58 -17.85
CA ILE A 92 0.95 3.38 -18.23
C ILE A 92 2.35 3.45 -17.62
N ASN A 93 3.08 2.36 -17.56
CA ASN A 93 4.50 2.38 -17.19
C ASN A 93 5.30 3.26 -18.17
N SER A 94 6.20 4.10 -17.65
CA SER A 94 7.11 4.90 -18.47
C SER A 94 8.02 4.00 -19.31
N GLY A 95 8.09 4.27 -20.60
CA GLY A 95 8.94 3.50 -21.51
C GLY A 95 8.62 3.73 -22.97
N ILE A 96 9.17 2.87 -23.83
CA ILE A 96 9.02 2.96 -25.28
C ILE A 96 7.55 2.83 -25.70
N ILE A 97 6.77 1.98 -25.02
CA ILE A 97 5.35 1.76 -25.32
C ILE A 97 4.53 3.02 -24.99
N ALA A 98 4.75 3.63 -23.82
CA ALA A 98 4.11 4.90 -23.45
C ALA A 98 4.37 5.98 -24.50
N SER A 99 5.63 6.12 -24.93
CA SER A 99 6.02 7.10 -25.97
C SER A 99 5.37 6.81 -27.32
N LYS A 100 5.31 5.55 -27.74
CA LYS A 100 4.67 5.16 -29.00
C LYS A 100 3.15 5.44 -29.01
N LEU A 101 2.51 5.23 -27.87
CA LEU A 101 1.06 5.46 -27.70
C LEU A 101 0.72 6.92 -27.38
N GLY A 102 1.70 7.79 -27.16
CA GLY A 102 1.49 9.17 -26.76
C GLY A 102 0.87 9.31 -25.36
N LEU A 103 1.06 8.32 -24.49
CA LEU A 103 0.50 8.29 -23.13
C LEU A 103 1.51 8.78 -22.08
N SER A 104 1.00 9.45 -21.05
CA SER A 104 1.80 9.83 -19.90
C SER A 104 2.23 8.59 -19.11
N GLY A 105 3.53 8.44 -18.85
CA GLY A 105 4.09 7.29 -18.17
C GLY A 105 4.29 7.51 -16.68
N ILE A 106 4.07 6.46 -15.89
CA ILE A 106 4.44 6.37 -14.48
C ILE A 106 5.87 5.82 -14.41
N PRO A 107 6.84 6.57 -13.89
CA PRO A 107 8.20 6.07 -13.78
C PRO A 107 8.33 5.03 -12.66
N GLU A 108 9.12 3.96 -12.89
CA GLU A 108 9.34 2.90 -11.89
C GLU A 108 9.89 3.41 -10.54
N ILE A 109 10.55 4.57 -10.55
CA ILE A 109 11.06 5.22 -9.35
C ILE A 109 9.93 5.68 -8.40
N ALA A 110 8.71 5.89 -8.90
CA ALA A 110 7.57 6.27 -8.07
C ALA A 110 7.25 5.22 -7.00
N GLU A 111 7.32 3.94 -7.36
CA GLU A 111 7.16 2.83 -6.41
C GLU A 111 8.41 2.68 -5.54
N ARG A 112 9.57 2.65 -6.17
CA ARG A 112 10.84 2.37 -5.53
C ARG A 112 11.17 3.34 -4.39
N ILE A 113 11.03 4.64 -4.60
CA ILE A 113 11.41 5.67 -3.63
C ILE A 113 10.62 5.57 -2.32
N LEU A 114 9.33 5.21 -2.41
CA LEU A 114 8.48 5.02 -1.24
C LEU A 114 8.81 3.72 -0.50
N ILE A 115 9.15 2.67 -1.22
CA ILE A 115 9.63 1.41 -0.62
C ILE A 115 10.94 1.64 0.13
N GLU A 116 11.93 2.29 -0.48
CA GLU A 116 13.22 2.59 0.15
C GLU A 116 13.04 3.45 1.41
N ARG A 117 12.19 4.47 1.35
CA ARG A 117 11.83 5.31 2.50
C ARG A 117 11.25 4.48 3.64
N ASP A 118 10.24 3.66 3.34
CA ASP A 118 9.52 2.91 4.36
C ASP A 118 10.38 1.81 4.98
N LEU A 119 11.18 1.11 4.19
CA LEU A 119 12.14 0.14 4.71
C LEU A 119 13.22 0.79 5.58
N THR A 120 13.66 2.00 5.23
CA THR A 120 14.60 2.76 6.07
C THR A 120 13.98 3.17 7.42
N LEU A 121 12.72 3.59 7.43
CA LEU A 121 11.99 3.86 8.67
C LEU A 121 11.77 2.58 9.48
N LEU A 122 11.42 1.49 8.81
CA LEU A 122 11.14 0.19 9.41
C LEU A 122 12.37 -0.41 10.09
N GLU A 123 13.56 -0.22 9.54
CA GLU A 123 14.83 -0.65 10.13
C GLU A 123 15.01 -0.09 11.55
N LYS A 124 14.63 1.16 11.75
CA LYS A 124 14.68 1.82 13.06
C LYS A 124 13.51 1.41 13.97
N VAL A 125 12.29 1.41 13.44
CA VAL A 125 11.07 1.24 14.24
C VAL A 125 10.77 -0.23 14.55
N LYS A 126 10.96 -1.13 13.57
CA LYS A 126 10.71 -2.59 13.69
C LYS A 126 9.25 -2.94 14.02
N CYS A 127 8.28 -2.35 13.32
CA CYS A 127 6.87 -2.75 13.39
C CYS A 127 6.55 -3.86 12.37
N ARG A 128 5.35 -4.41 12.42
CA ARG A 128 4.83 -5.33 11.39
C ARG A 128 4.44 -4.55 10.15
N TYR A 129 5.03 -4.89 9.00
CA TYR A 129 4.85 -4.14 7.76
C TYR A 129 4.69 -5.06 6.55
N HIS A 130 3.77 -4.68 5.65
CA HIS A 130 3.50 -5.36 4.39
C HIS A 130 3.51 -4.36 3.24
N ILE A 131 4.33 -4.62 2.23
CA ILE A 131 4.36 -3.88 0.98
C ILE A 131 3.37 -4.52 0.02
N SER A 132 2.33 -3.78 -0.35
CA SER A 132 1.29 -4.30 -1.24
C SER A 132 1.64 -4.06 -2.71
N GLN A 133 1.27 -5.02 -3.56
CA GLN A 133 1.18 -4.85 -5.03
C GLN A 133 2.46 -4.35 -5.71
N LEU A 134 3.59 -5.02 -5.47
CA LEU A 134 4.82 -4.77 -6.20
C LEU A 134 4.62 -4.89 -7.70
N SER A 135 5.18 -3.98 -8.46
CA SER A 135 5.04 -3.94 -9.92
C SER A 135 6.36 -3.84 -10.67
N SER A 136 7.43 -3.29 -10.05
CA SER A 136 8.67 -2.99 -10.77
C SER A 136 9.85 -3.89 -10.38
N GLN A 137 10.72 -4.17 -11.36
CA GLN A 137 11.96 -4.90 -11.15
C GLN A 137 12.87 -4.20 -10.14
N LYS A 138 13.00 -2.86 -10.22
CA LYS A 138 13.86 -2.07 -9.32
C LYS A 138 13.39 -2.15 -7.86
N SER A 139 12.08 -2.21 -7.62
CA SER A 139 11.54 -2.43 -6.29
C SER A 139 11.88 -3.82 -5.76
N VAL A 140 11.85 -4.85 -6.60
CA VAL A 140 12.26 -6.21 -6.22
C VAL A 140 13.76 -6.26 -5.86
N GLU A 141 14.62 -5.52 -6.56
CA GLU A 141 16.05 -5.41 -6.23
C GLU A 141 16.25 -4.79 -4.83
N VAL A 142 15.50 -3.72 -4.50
CA VAL A 142 15.51 -3.10 -3.15
C VAL A 142 15.08 -4.11 -2.09
N ILE A 143 13.97 -4.81 -2.33
CA ILE A 143 13.45 -5.83 -1.41
C ILE A 143 14.48 -6.93 -1.15
N LYS A 144 15.12 -7.45 -2.19
CA LYS A 144 16.17 -8.47 -2.05
C LYS A 144 17.34 -7.97 -1.19
N SER A 145 17.78 -6.74 -1.39
CA SER A 145 18.89 -6.16 -0.61
C SER A 145 18.55 -5.90 0.86
N ARG A 146 17.26 -5.71 1.19
CA ARG A 146 16.81 -5.37 2.55
C ARG A 146 16.24 -6.56 3.34
N LYS A 147 15.92 -7.68 2.67
CA LYS A 147 15.21 -8.82 3.27
C LYS A 147 15.95 -9.43 4.48
N GLU A 148 17.27 -9.45 4.45
CA GLU A 148 18.09 -9.99 5.55
C GLU A 148 18.30 -9.00 6.70
N ILE A 149 18.02 -7.71 6.47
CA ILE A 149 18.23 -6.63 7.45
C ILE A 149 16.95 -6.34 8.22
N VAL A 150 15.81 -6.34 7.53
CA VAL A 150 14.51 -5.90 8.06
C VAL A 150 13.44 -6.96 7.82
N LYS A 151 12.60 -7.22 8.83
CA LYS A 151 11.46 -8.14 8.71
C LYS A 151 10.24 -7.42 8.14
N PHE A 152 9.81 -7.84 6.98
CA PHE A 152 8.56 -7.41 6.33
C PHE A 152 8.03 -8.52 5.43
N THR A 153 6.82 -8.34 4.93
CA THR A 153 6.24 -9.16 3.87
C THR A 153 5.89 -8.28 2.67
N CYS A 154 5.77 -8.89 1.51
CA CYS A 154 5.34 -8.19 0.30
C CYS A 154 4.40 -9.07 -0.52
N GLY A 155 3.56 -8.42 -1.32
CA GLY A 155 2.63 -9.04 -2.23
C GLY A 155 2.79 -8.53 -3.66
N VAL A 156 2.26 -9.28 -4.60
CA VAL A 156 2.20 -8.92 -6.02
C VAL A 156 0.81 -9.26 -6.55
N SER A 157 0.26 -8.41 -7.39
CA SER A 157 -1.00 -8.72 -8.09
C SER A 157 -0.77 -9.80 -9.13
N ILE A 158 -1.77 -10.67 -9.33
CA ILE A 158 -1.75 -11.65 -10.44
C ILE A 158 -1.59 -10.95 -11.79
N ASN A 159 -2.14 -9.76 -11.95
CA ASN A 159 -1.99 -8.95 -13.15
C ASN A 159 -0.51 -8.59 -13.39
N ASN A 160 0.22 -8.17 -12.36
CA ASN A 160 1.65 -7.82 -12.46
C ASN A 160 2.55 -9.05 -12.71
N LEU A 161 2.06 -10.26 -12.47
CA LEU A 161 2.76 -11.51 -12.80
C LEU A 161 2.50 -12.00 -14.21
N SER A 162 1.34 -11.66 -14.79
CA SER A 162 0.87 -12.25 -16.05
C SER A 162 0.78 -11.24 -17.21
N LEU A 163 0.72 -9.95 -16.92
CA LEU A 163 0.55 -8.88 -17.91
C LEU A 163 1.68 -7.86 -17.79
N ASN A 164 1.95 -7.17 -18.89
CA ASN A 164 2.87 -6.03 -18.98
C ASN A 164 2.36 -4.98 -19.98
N GLU A 165 3.07 -3.90 -20.16
CA GLU A 165 2.66 -2.78 -21.02
C GLU A 165 2.43 -3.15 -22.48
N ASN A 166 3.00 -4.26 -22.99
CA ASN A 166 2.76 -4.70 -24.37
C ASN A 166 1.33 -5.28 -24.54
N ASP A 167 0.70 -5.75 -23.46
CA ASP A 167 -0.64 -6.33 -23.50
C ASP A 167 -1.74 -5.28 -23.72
N ILE A 168 -1.42 -3.98 -23.52
CA ILE A 168 -2.36 -2.86 -23.75
C ILE A 168 -2.75 -2.79 -25.23
N GLY A 169 -1.82 -3.09 -26.16
CA GLY A 169 -2.10 -3.12 -27.61
C GLY A 169 -2.70 -1.79 -28.09
N ASP A 170 -3.75 -1.90 -28.90
CA ASP A 170 -4.46 -0.73 -29.46
C ASP A 170 -5.49 -0.16 -28.47
N PHE A 171 -5.00 0.39 -27.34
CA PHE A 171 -5.83 1.07 -26.33
C PHE A 171 -6.95 0.21 -25.70
N LYS A 172 -6.62 -0.94 -25.19
CA LYS A 172 -7.53 -1.75 -24.37
C LYS A 172 -7.79 -1.05 -23.03
N THR A 173 -8.96 -0.43 -22.90
CA THR A 173 -9.33 0.41 -21.74
C THR A 173 -9.61 -0.35 -20.44
N PHE A 174 -9.59 -1.67 -20.47
CA PHE A 174 -9.86 -2.55 -19.33
C PHE A 174 -8.60 -3.28 -18.80
N LEU A 175 -7.43 -2.91 -19.29
CA LEU A 175 -6.13 -3.41 -18.81
C LEU A 175 -5.40 -2.39 -17.96
#